data_d00a446f7696d407e43d0a8a2d42bd5c
#
_entry.id   d00a446f7696d407e43d0a8a2d42bd5c
#
_cell.length_a   1.000
_cell.length_b   1.000
_cell.length_c   1.000
_cell.angle_alpha   90.00
_cell.angle_beta   90.00
_cell.angle_gamma   90.00
#
_symmetry.space_group_name_H-M   'P 1'
#
loop_
_entity.id
_entity.type
_entity.pdbx_description
1 polymer ?
#
loop_
_entity_poly.entity_id
_entity_poly.type
_entity_poly.pdbx_seq_one_letter_code
_entity_poly.pdbx_strand_id
1 'polypeptide(L)'
;MLNSASHLLLVIVMCVFAGTSSFAQTAPGKYWVRFTDKNNLPYSISHPEEFLSWKCIGRRDRLGIGFDERDLPVNPDYIAQVLEMGAVSLHHKSKWFNAITIQTEDSLVIEAIRALPIVAEVRSTHSDIITGQSHKWDIESSPSNELRSTRLCDTFPEYGLGWRQIEMLNGQWLHSLGYRGAGIDIAQFDAGWNRTDILPAFERLREEGRIKGVKDFVWNNDSTIYGLNNHGTYVLSIMAAYLPGQLVGTAPEANYYLFRTEDPFSEYPVEEDNWVAAAEYADSLGIDVINSSLGYSLFDDPALNHSYADMDGNTTRCSIAADIAASKGILVVNSAGNSGDDPWRYITAPSDADDILCVGAVNADEEHAWFSSYGPSSDGQVKPTVSAMGQAAAFAALDSSIATGNGTSFSSPVIAGLSACLLQAFPYLSQQAIRDAIVRSASQYESPDDALGYGIPDFVVARELLLTNEPAFGDFEMSAFPNPCNDRLTVTLADAKNCAVAFTVYDAAGRHCADMAGIVLTDGHGVAFLDELVKRLPAGHYTLHAHWELRNSFLSFTKIKQP
;
A
#
# COMPACT_ATOMS: atom_id res chain seq x y z
N MET A 1 -69.19 36.75 -45.42
CA MET A 1 -69.74 35.87 -44.38
C MET A 1 -68.62 35.15 -43.74
N LEU A 2 -68.42 35.42 -42.47
CA LEU A 2 -67.31 35.02 -41.65
C LEU A 2 -67.36 33.55 -41.33
N ASN A 3 -66.14 32.90 -41.27
CA ASN A 3 -65.96 31.71 -40.49
C ASN A 3 -64.61 31.80 -39.75
N SER A 4 -64.73 31.99 -38.47
CA SER A 4 -63.67 31.98 -37.50
C SER A 4 -63.30 30.51 -37.14
N ALA A 5 -62.07 30.12 -37.37
CA ALA A 5 -61.54 28.87 -36.86
C ALA A 5 -60.56 29.18 -35.68
N SER A 6 -61.00 28.83 -34.49
CA SER A 6 -60.25 28.95 -33.26
C SER A 6 -59.15 27.89 -33.25
N HIS A 7 -57.91 28.31 -33.26
CA HIS A 7 -56.77 27.41 -32.98
C HIS A 7 -56.56 27.31 -31.47
N LEU A 8 -56.87 26.14 -30.94
CA LEU A 8 -56.56 25.75 -29.56
C LEU A 8 -55.06 25.39 -29.53
N LEU A 9 -54.25 26.28 -28.97
CA LEU A 9 -52.84 26.07 -28.77
C LEU A 9 -52.66 25.23 -27.48
N LEU A 10 -52.39 23.93 -27.65
CA LEU A 10 -52.08 23.03 -26.55
C LEU A 10 -50.59 23.24 -26.15
N VAL A 11 -50.35 24.00 -25.09
CA VAL A 11 -49.02 24.16 -24.51
C VAL A 11 -48.73 22.91 -23.66
N ILE A 12 -48.00 21.99 -24.21
CA ILE A 12 -47.40 20.87 -23.43
C ILE A 12 -46.25 21.46 -22.64
N VAL A 13 -46.48 21.71 -21.34
CA VAL A 13 -45.38 21.97 -20.40
C VAL A 13 -44.69 20.66 -20.13
N MET A 14 -43.60 20.44 -20.84
CA MET A 14 -42.63 19.38 -20.53
C MET A 14 -41.92 19.81 -19.25
N CYS A 15 -42.38 19.34 -18.10
CA CYS A 15 -41.58 19.35 -16.87
C CYS A 15 -40.39 18.42 -17.08
N VAL A 16 -39.27 18.98 -17.52
CA VAL A 16 -37.96 18.31 -17.42
C VAL A 16 -37.64 18.25 -15.93
N PHE A 17 -37.96 17.15 -15.29
CA PHE A 17 -37.34 16.80 -14.03
C PHE A 17 -35.84 16.57 -14.36
N ALA A 18 -35.06 17.62 -14.31
CA ALA A 18 -33.63 17.49 -14.06
C ALA A 18 -33.53 16.87 -12.66
N GLY A 19 -33.43 15.55 -12.62
CA GLY A 19 -32.99 14.87 -11.42
C GLY A 19 -31.58 15.35 -11.14
N THR A 20 -31.45 16.40 -10.33
CA THR A 20 -30.18 16.66 -9.65
C THR A 20 -29.96 15.43 -8.78
N SER A 21 -29.10 14.54 -9.23
CA SER A 21 -28.50 13.55 -8.35
C SER A 21 -27.84 14.36 -7.25
N SER A 22 -28.53 14.51 -6.12
CA SER A 22 -27.95 15.05 -4.91
C SER A 22 -26.92 14.01 -4.50
N PHE A 23 -25.66 14.22 -4.90
CA PHE A 23 -24.56 13.45 -4.34
C PHE A 23 -24.59 13.73 -2.84
N ALA A 24 -24.86 12.71 -2.06
CA ALA A 24 -24.86 12.84 -0.61
C ALA A 24 -23.47 13.30 -0.19
N GLN A 25 -23.40 14.45 0.47
CA GLN A 25 -22.15 14.88 1.08
C GLN A 25 -21.66 13.80 2.04
N THR A 26 -20.40 13.47 1.95
CA THR A 26 -19.80 12.34 2.68
C THR A 26 -19.70 12.62 4.17
N ALA A 27 -19.40 13.86 4.52
CA ALA A 27 -19.16 14.28 5.90
C ALA A 27 -20.40 14.87 6.63
N PRO A 28 -21.34 15.60 5.99
CA PRO A 28 -22.51 16.11 6.71
C PRO A 28 -23.29 15.03 7.45
N GLY A 29 -23.60 15.27 8.73
CA GLY A 29 -24.27 14.32 9.60
C GLY A 29 -23.41 13.17 10.11
N LYS A 30 -22.09 13.14 9.86
CA LYS A 30 -21.19 12.10 10.36
C LYS A 30 -20.47 12.49 11.65
N TYR A 31 -20.33 11.52 12.55
CA TYR A 31 -19.74 11.69 13.87
C TYR A 31 -18.90 10.49 14.22
N TRP A 32 -17.71 10.74 14.75
CA TRP A 32 -16.86 9.73 15.35
C TRP A 32 -17.22 9.56 16.82
N VAL A 33 -17.47 8.31 17.26
CA VAL A 33 -17.91 7.95 18.62
C VAL A 33 -16.93 6.94 19.19
N ARG A 34 -16.18 7.31 20.23
CA ARG A 34 -15.24 6.43 20.92
C ARG A 34 -15.87 5.85 22.18
N PHE A 35 -15.67 4.56 22.39
CA PHE A 35 -16.14 3.85 23.57
C PHE A 35 -15.12 3.86 24.72
N THR A 36 -15.61 3.67 25.94
CA THR A 36 -14.81 3.69 27.18
C THR A 36 -13.87 2.50 27.28
N ASP A 37 -14.30 1.33 26.82
CA ASP A 37 -13.60 0.06 26.95
C ASP A 37 -14.09 -0.98 25.94
N LYS A 38 -13.53 -2.19 25.97
CA LYS A 38 -13.94 -3.37 25.21
C LYS A 38 -14.44 -4.51 26.11
N ASN A 39 -15.05 -4.19 27.25
CA ASN A 39 -15.52 -5.20 28.18
C ASN A 39 -16.64 -6.07 27.62
N ASN A 40 -16.74 -7.30 28.12
CA ASN A 40 -17.77 -8.28 27.75
C ASN A 40 -17.83 -8.62 26.25
N LEU A 41 -16.68 -8.59 25.56
CA LEU A 41 -16.59 -9.02 24.16
C LEU A 41 -16.82 -10.53 24.02
N PRO A 42 -17.50 -10.98 22.97
CA PRO A 42 -17.58 -12.41 22.62
C PRO A 42 -16.27 -12.95 22.00
N TYR A 43 -15.29 -12.07 21.72
CA TYR A 43 -14.01 -12.38 21.08
C TYR A 43 -12.86 -12.41 22.09
N SER A 44 -11.82 -13.20 21.79
CA SER A 44 -10.60 -13.29 22.60
C SER A 44 -9.34 -13.23 21.74
N ILE A 45 -8.29 -12.58 22.23
CA ILE A 45 -6.97 -12.57 21.57
C ILE A 45 -6.35 -13.97 21.46
N SER A 46 -6.83 -14.96 22.22
CA SER A 46 -6.40 -16.36 22.09
C SER A 46 -7.05 -17.09 20.89
N HIS A 47 -8.03 -16.48 20.24
CA HIS A 47 -8.73 -16.99 19.05
C HIS A 47 -8.74 -15.94 17.92
N PRO A 48 -7.57 -15.52 17.42
CA PRO A 48 -7.48 -14.46 16.42
C PRO A 48 -8.12 -14.86 15.06
N GLU A 49 -8.27 -16.15 14.79
CA GLU A 49 -8.93 -16.70 13.60
C GLU A 49 -10.41 -16.31 13.46
N GLU A 50 -11.05 -15.85 14.54
CA GLU A 50 -12.44 -15.39 14.52
C GLU A 50 -12.59 -13.98 13.88
N PHE A 51 -11.50 -13.20 13.78
CA PHE A 51 -11.55 -11.81 13.30
C PHE A 51 -10.37 -11.39 12.42
N LEU A 52 -9.36 -12.24 12.25
CA LEU A 52 -8.21 -12.02 11.36
C LEU A 52 -8.10 -13.16 10.34
N SER A 53 -7.62 -12.84 9.14
CA SER A 53 -7.34 -13.85 8.13
C SER A 53 -6.13 -14.72 8.50
N TRP A 54 -6.07 -15.93 7.96
CA TRP A 54 -4.90 -16.81 8.11
C TRP A 54 -3.61 -16.17 7.59
N LYS A 55 -3.70 -15.32 6.56
CA LYS A 55 -2.54 -14.59 6.04
C LYS A 55 -2.05 -13.54 7.05
N CYS A 56 -2.96 -12.81 7.71
CA CYS A 56 -2.61 -11.88 8.79
C CYS A 56 -1.93 -12.60 9.95
N ILE A 57 -2.54 -13.68 10.42
CA ILE A 57 -2.00 -14.51 11.53
C ILE A 57 -0.60 -15.01 11.15
N GLY A 58 -0.44 -15.61 9.96
CA GLY A 58 0.84 -16.12 9.49
C GLY A 58 1.92 -15.03 9.30
N ARG A 59 1.55 -13.81 8.88
CA ARG A 59 2.47 -12.67 8.85
C ARG A 59 2.96 -12.33 10.25
N ARG A 60 2.07 -12.22 11.22
CA ARG A 60 2.42 -11.89 12.60
C ARG A 60 3.25 -12.96 13.27
N ASP A 61 2.89 -14.22 13.10
CA ASP A 61 3.68 -15.37 13.60
C ASP A 61 5.10 -15.35 13.04
N ARG A 62 5.24 -15.16 11.71
CA ARG A 62 6.54 -15.08 11.04
C ARG A 62 7.41 -13.92 11.56
N LEU A 63 6.80 -12.80 11.90
CA LEU A 63 7.48 -11.59 12.36
C LEU A 63 7.60 -11.50 13.89
N GLY A 64 7.06 -12.47 14.63
CA GLY A 64 7.05 -12.44 16.09
C GLY A 64 6.16 -11.33 16.70
N ILE A 65 5.14 -10.88 15.95
CA ILE A 65 4.21 -9.82 16.38
C ILE A 65 3.02 -10.46 17.12
N GLY A 66 2.89 -10.16 18.41
CA GLY A 66 1.78 -10.64 19.23
C GLY A 66 0.43 -9.97 18.89
N PHE A 67 -0.66 -10.59 19.39
CA PHE A 67 -1.99 -9.99 19.35
C PHE A 67 -2.24 -9.20 20.63
N ASP A 68 -2.92 -8.06 20.51
CA ASP A 68 -3.26 -7.19 21.62
C ASP A 68 -4.75 -6.76 21.59
N GLU A 69 -5.19 -5.96 22.54
CA GLU A 69 -6.58 -5.49 22.65
C GLU A 69 -7.02 -4.67 21.42
N ARG A 70 -6.09 -4.04 20.68
CA ARG A 70 -6.40 -3.29 19.47
C ARG A 70 -6.82 -4.21 18.32
N ASP A 71 -6.47 -5.49 18.36
CA ASP A 71 -6.90 -6.47 17.37
C ASP A 71 -8.36 -6.89 17.56
N LEU A 72 -8.88 -6.84 18.79
CA LEU A 72 -10.25 -7.21 19.09
C LEU A 72 -11.26 -6.28 18.43
N PRO A 73 -12.34 -6.80 17.84
CA PRO A 73 -13.43 -5.99 17.29
C PRO A 73 -14.03 -5.03 18.33
N VAL A 74 -14.70 -3.99 17.86
CA VAL A 74 -15.53 -3.12 18.69
C VAL A 74 -16.70 -3.93 19.27
N ASN A 75 -17.06 -3.68 20.53
CA ASN A 75 -18.14 -4.40 21.21
C ASN A 75 -19.48 -4.25 20.44
N PRO A 76 -20.08 -5.35 19.95
CA PRO A 76 -21.31 -5.30 19.17
C PRO A 76 -22.50 -4.78 19.98
N ASP A 77 -22.54 -5.02 21.29
CA ASP A 77 -23.63 -4.52 22.14
C ASP A 77 -23.53 -2.99 22.33
N TYR A 78 -22.31 -2.44 22.35
CA TYR A 78 -22.11 -0.99 22.40
C TYR A 78 -22.55 -0.33 21.08
N ILE A 79 -22.23 -0.95 19.95
CA ILE A 79 -22.70 -0.49 18.65
C ILE A 79 -24.23 -0.51 18.60
N ALA A 80 -24.87 -1.59 19.02
CA ALA A 80 -26.32 -1.71 19.05
C ALA A 80 -26.96 -0.61 19.89
N GLN A 81 -26.47 -0.35 21.11
CA GLN A 81 -26.97 0.70 21.99
C GLN A 81 -26.91 2.09 21.32
N VAL A 82 -25.82 2.40 20.60
CA VAL A 82 -25.71 3.69 19.88
C VAL A 82 -26.74 3.76 18.73
N LEU A 83 -26.89 2.69 17.96
CA LEU A 83 -27.80 2.66 16.80
C LEU A 83 -29.30 2.70 17.22
N GLU A 84 -29.64 2.28 18.42
CA GLU A 84 -30.99 2.32 18.98
C GLU A 84 -31.41 3.71 19.50
N MET A 85 -30.46 4.68 19.58
CA MET A 85 -30.77 6.02 20.10
C MET A 85 -31.66 6.86 19.19
N GLY A 86 -31.86 6.47 17.93
CA GLY A 86 -32.71 7.19 16.98
C GLY A 86 -32.42 6.83 15.52
N ALA A 87 -32.61 7.79 14.63
CA ALA A 87 -32.28 7.63 13.21
C ALA A 87 -30.75 7.72 13.01
N VAL A 88 -30.04 6.65 13.35
CA VAL A 88 -28.58 6.52 13.28
C VAL A 88 -28.22 5.37 12.35
N SER A 89 -27.30 5.60 11.44
CA SER A 89 -26.68 4.55 10.64
C SER A 89 -25.20 4.41 10.94
N LEU A 90 -24.69 3.16 10.91
CA LEU A 90 -23.28 2.88 11.06
C LEU A 90 -22.55 3.13 9.74
N HIS A 91 -21.48 3.90 9.78
CA HIS A 91 -20.59 4.12 8.64
C HIS A 91 -19.36 3.22 8.72
N HIS A 92 -18.56 3.35 9.77
CA HIS A 92 -17.37 2.53 10.02
C HIS A 92 -17.28 2.03 11.44
N LYS A 93 -16.45 0.99 11.63
CA LYS A 93 -15.96 0.51 12.92
C LYS A 93 -14.46 0.67 12.94
N SER A 94 -13.91 1.09 14.07
CA SER A 94 -12.47 1.15 14.28
C SER A 94 -12.09 0.33 15.51
N LYS A 95 -11.45 -0.81 15.28
CA LYS A 95 -10.94 -1.68 16.35
C LYS A 95 -9.73 -1.06 17.04
N TRP A 96 -8.88 -0.32 16.33
CA TRP A 96 -7.68 0.28 16.87
C TRP A 96 -7.97 1.44 17.82
N PHE A 97 -9.02 2.21 17.55
CA PHE A 97 -9.46 3.33 18.40
C PHE A 97 -10.62 2.98 19.33
N ASN A 98 -11.15 1.75 19.28
CA ASN A 98 -12.37 1.35 19.97
C ASN A 98 -13.52 2.34 19.72
N ALA A 99 -13.80 2.61 18.45
CA ALA A 99 -14.70 3.64 18.01
C ALA A 99 -15.58 3.19 16.83
N ILE A 100 -16.61 3.96 16.56
CA ILE A 100 -17.42 3.86 15.32
C ILE A 100 -17.58 5.25 14.72
N THR A 101 -17.72 5.30 13.39
CA THR A 101 -18.23 6.48 12.69
C THR A 101 -19.70 6.22 12.35
N ILE A 102 -20.58 7.13 12.73
CA ILE A 102 -22.02 7.06 12.52
C ILE A 102 -22.52 8.24 11.69
N GLN A 103 -23.71 8.09 11.13
CA GLN A 103 -24.40 9.16 10.42
C GLN A 103 -25.78 9.39 11.04
N THR A 104 -26.10 10.66 11.35
CA THR A 104 -27.41 11.14 11.77
C THR A 104 -27.53 12.64 11.55
N GLU A 105 -28.72 13.11 11.20
CA GLU A 105 -29.03 14.53 11.06
C GLU A 105 -29.69 15.11 12.34
N ASP A 106 -29.90 14.29 13.37
CA ASP A 106 -30.60 14.69 14.58
C ASP A 106 -29.60 15.02 15.72
N SER A 107 -29.45 16.31 16.02
CA SER A 107 -28.58 16.79 17.08
C SER A 107 -29.00 16.32 18.49
N LEU A 108 -30.29 16.05 18.73
CA LEU A 108 -30.76 15.52 20.01
C LEU A 108 -30.30 14.08 20.21
N VAL A 109 -30.23 13.31 19.14
CA VAL A 109 -29.70 11.95 19.15
C VAL A 109 -28.21 11.97 19.51
N ILE A 110 -27.45 12.92 18.99
CA ILE A 110 -26.02 13.07 19.34
C ILE A 110 -25.83 13.39 20.82
N GLU A 111 -26.63 14.29 21.38
CA GLU A 111 -26.57 14.59 22.83
C GLU A 111 -26.95 13.35 23.68
N ALA A 112 -27.92 12.57 23.23
CA ALA A 112 -28.29 11.33 23.90
C ALA A 112 -27.17 10.27 23.83
N ILE A 113 -26.48 10.15 22.68
CA ILE A 113 -25.33 9.27 22.52
C ILE A 113 -24.18 9.70 23.46
N ARG A 114 -23.88 11.00 23.55
CA ARG A 114 -22.87 11.54 24.49
C ARG A 114 -23.16 11.20 25.94
N ALA A 115 -24.43 11.08 26.33
CA ALA A 115 -24.83 10.75 27.68
C ALA A 115 -24.74 9.25 28.00
N LEU A 116 -24.48 8.38 27.05
CA LEU A 116 -24.33 6.94 27.29
C LEU A 116 -23.07 6.65 28.10
N PRO A 117 -23.16 5.85 29.21
CA PRO A 117 -22.00 5.53 30.04
C PRO A 117 -20.86 4.80 29.30
N ILE A 118 -21.18 4.15 28.20
CA ILE A 118 -20.24 3.42 27.33
C ILE A 118 -19.49 4.33 26.36
N VAL A 119 -19.91 5.59 26.22
CA VAL A 119 -19.32 6.55 25.29
C VAL A 119 -18.33 7.45 26.01
N ALA A 120 -17.09 7.45 25.55
CA ALA A 120 -16.03 8.28 26.08
C ALA A 120 -15.95 9.64 25.37
N GLU A 121 -16.27 9.69 24.08
CA GLU A 121 -16.12 10.89 23.26
C GLU A 121 -17.01 10.83 22.01
N VAL A 122 -17.52 11.99 21.60
CA VAL A 122 -18.20 12.18 20.32
C VAL A 122 -17.65 13.44 19.64
N ARG A 123 -17.08 13.28 18.45
CA ARG A 123 -16.58 14.37 17.60
C ARG A 123 -17.38 14.46 16.31
N SER A 124 -17.71 15.67 15.88
CA SER A 124 -18.19 15.91 14.52
C SER A 124 -17.02 15.76 13.54
N THR A 125 -17.26 15.10 12.42
CA THR A 125 -16.30 14.94 11.33
C THR A 125 -16.68 15.78 10.12
N HIS A 126 -17.65 16.71 10.27
CA HIS A 126 -18.15 17.62 9.24
C HIS A 126 -18.57 18.95 9.84
N SER A 127 -18.88 19.91 8.99
CA SER A 127 -19.57 21.16 9.33
C SER A 127 -20.72 21.42 8.36
N ASP A 128 -21.65 22.29 8.76
CA ASP A 128 -22.73 22.76 7.89
C ASP A 128 -22.26 23.81 6.85
N ILE A 129 -20.97 24.15 6.84
CA ILE A 129 -20.38 25.13 5.93
C ILE A 129 -19.93 24.41 4.66
N ILE A 130 -20.58 24.76 3.54
CA ILE A 130 -20.19 24.26 2.22
C ILE A 130 -19.41 25.37 1.52
N THR A 131 -18.10 25.29 1.44
CA THR A 131 -17.22 26.31 0.85
C THR A 131 -16.72 25.99 -0.55
N GLY A 132 -17.36 25.18 -1.33
CA GLY A 132 -17.05 25.06 -2.75
C GLY A 132 -16.30 23.79 -3.15
N GLN A 133 -16.03 23.65 -4.43
CA GLN A 133 -15.40 22.47 -5.01
C GLN A 133 -13.94 22.34 -4.53
N SER A 134 -13.62 21.22 -3.94
CA SER A 134 -12.24 20.83 -3.68
C SER A 134 -11.49 20.67 -5.00
N HIS A 135 -10.36 21.39 -5.15
CA HIS A 135 -9.42 21.23 -6.29
C HIS A 135 -8.36 20.15 -6.01
N LYS A 136 -8.59 19.32 -5.02
CA LYS A 136 -7.72 18.26 -4.48
C LYS A 136 -7.13 17.32 -5.56
N TRP A 137 -7.82 17.18 -6.70
CA TRP A 137 -7.49 16.22 -7.75
C TRP A 137 -7.06 16.85 -9.08
N ASP A 138 -6.77 18.15 -9.09
CA ASP A 138 -6.29 18.82 -10.29
C ASP A 138 -4.85 18.39 -10.59
N ILE A 139 -4.72 17.35 -11.42
CA ILE A 139 -3.42 16.91 -11.94
C ILE A 139 -3.12 17.74 -13.18
N GLU A 140 -2.07 18.56 -13.11
CA GLU A 140 -1.48 19.16 -14.30
C GLU A 140 -0.87 18.06 -15.17
N SER A 141 -1.63 17.57 -16.14
CA SER A 141 -1.15 16.60 -17.11
C SER A 141 -0.70 17.27 -18.39
N SER A 142 0.52 16.98 -18.83
CA SER A 142 1.03 17.40 -20.13
C SER A 142 1.07 16.22 -21.11
N PRO A 143 0.59 16.39 -22.36
CA PRO A 143 0.77 15.37 -23.38
C PRO A 143 2.26 15.07 -23.60
N SER A 144 2.62 13.81 -23.76
CA SER A 144 4.00 13.31 -23.87
C SER A 144 4.83 13.87 -25.04
N ASN A 145 4.26 14.76 -25.86
CA ASN A 145 4.94 15.35 -27.02
C ASN A 145 6.15 16.26 -26.68
N GLU A 146 6.28 16.71 -25.43
CA GLU A 146 7.44 17.50 -24.98
C GLU A 146 8.61 16.65 -24.47
N LEU A 147 8.40 15.34 -24.26
CA LEU A 147 9.40 14.41 -23.71
C LEU A 147 10.44 13.92 -24.75
N ARG A 148 10.77 14.73 -25.76
CA ARG A 148 11.83 14.39 -26.75
C ARG A 148 13.25 14.27 -26.15
N SER A 149 13.44 14.49 -24.85
CA SER A 149 14.77 14.44 -24.22
C SER A 149 15.01 13.25 -23.29
N THR A 150 13.98 12.42 -22.98
CA THR A 150 14.24 11.20 -22.23
C THR A 150 14.97 10.22 -23.13
N ARG A 151 16.25 9.95 -22.87
CA ARG A 151 17.00 8.88 -23.53
C ARG A 151 16.29 7.57 -23.21
N LEU A 152 15.63 7.00 -24.24
CA LEU A 152 15.19 5.61 -24.16
C LEU A 152 16.43 4.77 -23.88
N CYS A 153 16.36 3.91 -22.87
CA CYS A 153 17.48 3.05 -22.53
C CYS A 153 17.53 1.87 -23.50
N ASP A 154 18.60 1.80 -24.31
CA ASP A 154 18.81 0.67 -25.23
C ASP A 154 18.99 -0.67 -24.49
N THR A 155 19.41 -0.64 -23.22
CA THR A 155 19.65 -1.83 -22.40
C THR A 155 18.36 -2.37 -21.76
N PHE A 156 17.43 -1.50 -21.40
CA PHE A 156 16.15 -1.86 -20.75
C PHE A 156 14.97 -1.19 -21.49
N PRO A 157 14.74 -1.52 -22.77
CA PRO A 157 13.73 -0.82 -23.57
C PRO A 157 12.30 -1.05 -23.10
N GLU A 158 12.07 -2.05 -22.23
CA GLU A 158 10.73 -2.43 -21.76
C GLU A 158 10.03 -1.31 -20.97
N TYR A 159 10.78 -0.43 -20.29
CA TYR A 159 10.18 0.60 -19.44
C TYR A 159 9.64 1.81 -20.21
N GLY A 160 10.07 2.03 -21.45
CA GLY A 160 9.61 3.17 -22.27
C GLY A 160 9.77 4.51 -21.55
N LEU A 161 8.68 5.29 -21.44
CA LEU A 161 8.68 6.59 -20.76
C LEU A 161 8.82 6.49 -19.23
N GLY A 162 8.55 5.33 -18.63
CA GLY A 162 8.76 5.07 -17.21
C GLY A 162 10.22 4.79 -16.82
N TRP A 163 11.15 4.78 -17.79
CA TRP A 163 12.55 4.42 -17.54
C TRP A 163 13.19 5.21 -16.39
N ARG A 164 13.13 6.54 -16.47
CA ARG A 164 13.84 7.41 -15.53
C ARG A 164 13.34 7.24 -14.08
N GLN A 165 12.04 7.03 -13.89
CA GLN A 165 11.46 6.88 -12.55
C GLN A 165 11.81 5.55 -11.87
N ILE A 166 12.25 4.54 -12.60
CA ILE A 166 12.75 3.29 -12.02
C ILE A 166 14.28 3.25 -11.96
N GLU A 167 14.95 3.79 -12.99
CA GLU A 167 16.41 3.82 -13.09
C GLU A 167 17.06 4.68 -12.02
N MET A 168 16.45 5.83 -11.69
CA MET A 168 16.89 6.74 -10.63
C MET A 168 17.14 6.01 -9.29
N LEU A 169 16.36 4.96 -9.01
CA LEU A 169 16.44 4.16 -7.80
C LEU A 169 17.16 2.81 -8.00
N ASN A 170 17.74 2.56 -9.17
CA ASN A 170 18.32 1.27 -9.55
C ASN A 170 17.32 0.08 -9.47
N GLY A 171 16.01 0.35 -9.54
CA GLY A 171 14.95 -0.65 -9.40
C GLY A 171 14.93 -1.69 -10.52
N GLN A 172 15.37 -1.35 -11.74
CA GLN A 172 15.48 -2.26 -12.87
C GLN A 172 16.38 -3.47 -12.57
N TRP A 173 17.34 -3.33 -11.67
CA TRP A 173 18.19 -4.43 -11.26
C TRP A 173 17.46 -5.47 -10.42
N LEU A 174 16.54 -5.06 -9.55
CA LEU A 174 15.66 -6.01 -8.86
C LEU A 174 14.80 -6.78 -9.86
N HIS A 175 14.25 -6.11 -10.86
CA HIS A 175 13.48 -6.76 -11.94
C HIS A 175 14.34 -7.74 -12.76
N SER A 176 15.61 -7.41 -13.03
CA SER A 176 16.51 -8.29 -13.74
C SER A 176 16.86 -9.56 -12.95
N LEU A 177 16.78 -9.50 -11.64
CA LEU A 177 16.93 -10.63 -10.72
C LEU A 177 15.64 -11.44 -10.54
N GLY A 178 14.53 -11.04 -11.18
CA GLY A 178 13.23 -11.70 -11.09
C GLY A 178 12.33 -11.19 -9.95
N TYR A 179 12.74 -10.15 -9.21
CA TYR A 179 11.95 -9.55 -8.15
C TYR A 179 11.08 -8.43 -8.73
N ARG A 180 9.80 -8.75 -9.03
CA ARG A 180 8.82 -7.87 -9.66
C ARG A 180 7.55 -7.70 -8.81
N GLY A 181 7.63 -8.05 -7.51
CA GLY A 181 6.54 -7.99 -6.55
C GLY A 181 5.67 -9.26 -6.48
N ALA A 182 6.06 -10.36 -7.15
CA ALA A 182 5.26 -11.58 -7.18
C ALA A 182 4.99 -12.12 -5.76
N GLY A 183 3.71 -12.43 -5.46
CA GLY A 183 3.27 -12.95 -4.17
C GLY A 183 3.08 -11.89 -3.08
N ILE A 184 3.42 -10.63 -3.32
CA ILE A 184 3.23 -9.51 -2.38
C ILE A 184 1.87 -8.84 -2.64
N ASP A 185 1.15 -8.56 -1.57
CA ASP A 185 -0.14 -7.88 -1.60
C ASP A 185 0.03 -6.39 -1.26
N ILE A 186 -0.34 -5.52 -2.21
CA ILE A 186 -0.32 -4.07 -2.06
C ILE A 186 -1.76 -3.57 -1.98
N ALA A 187 -2.11 -2.84 -0.91
CA ALA A 187 -3.34 -2.06 -0.87
C ALA A 187 -3.05 -0.62 -1.28
N GLN A 188 -3.75 -0.15 -2.29
CA GLN A 188 -3.73 1.25 -2.68
C GLN A 188 -4.95 1.96 -2.12
N PHE A 189 -4.74 3.06 -1.39
CA PHE A 189 -5.79 3.95 -0.89
C PHE A 189 -5.88 5.18 -1.79
N ASP A 190 -7.09 5.47 -2.29
CA ASP A 190 -7.27 6.54 -3.28
C ASP A 190 -8.75 6.94 -3.44
N ALA A 191 -9.04 7.86 -4.36
CA ALA A 191 -10.39 8.37 -4.65
C ALA A 191 -11.20 7.54 -5.65
N GLY A 192 -10.53 6.64 -6.42
CA GLY A 192 -11.19 5.82 -7.44
C GLY A 192 -10.24 5.40 -8.55
N TRP A 193 -10.66 4.40 -9.35
CA TRP A 193 -9.85 3.76 -10.40
C TRP A 193 -10.59 3.73 -11.73
N ASN A 194 -10.98 4.91 -12.23
CA ASN A 194 -11.74 5.00 -13.48
C ASN A 194 -11.03 4.28 -14.63
N ARG A 195 -11.77 3.39 -15.32
CA ARG A 195 -11.33 2.59 -16.48
C ARG A 195 -10.22 1.56 -16.21
N THR A 196 -9.80 1.32 -14.97
CA THR A 196 -8.82 0.27 -14.64
C THR A 196 -9.31 -1.12 -15.07
N ASP A 197 -10.61 -1.31 -15.10
CA ASP A 197 -11.28 -2.54 -15.57
C ASP A 197 -11.17 -2.79 -17.08
N ILE A 198 -10.77 -1.79 -17.88
CA ILE A 198 -10.70 -1.89 -19.35
C ILE A 198 -9.39 -1.41 -20.00
N LEU A 199 -8.59 -0.58 -19.29
CA LEU A 199 -7.35 -0.04 -19.86
C LEU A 199 -6.33 -1.13 -20.20
N PRO A 200 -5.65 -1.06 -21.38
CA PRO A 200 -4.63 -2.04 -21.77
C PRO A 200 -3.46 -2.14 -20.80
N ALA A 201 -3.09 -1.05 -20.11
CA ALA A 201 -2.02 -1.03 -19.12
C ALA A 201 -2.22 -2.06 -17.99
N PHE A 202 -3.47 -2.44 -17.70
CA PHE A 202 -3.84 -3.39 -16.66
C PHE A 202 -4.38 -4.72 -17.21
N GLU A 203 -4.25 -5.00 -18.51
CA GLU A 203 -4.77 -6.23 -19.12
C GLU A 203 -4.16 -7.46 -18.42
N ARG A 204 -2.83 -7.54 -18.35
CA ARG A 204 -2.14 -8.64 -17.68
C ARG A 204 -2.54 -8.78 -16.19
N LEU A 205 -2.70 -7.66 -15.49
CA LEU A 205 -3.14 -7.63 -14.08
C LEU A 205 -4.53 -8.27 -13.93
N ARG A 206 -5.46 -7.97 -14.86
CA ARG A 206 -6.82 -8.53 -14.85
C ARG A 206 -6.84 -10.00 -15.25
N GLU A 207 -6.17 -10.37 -16.34
CA GLU A 207 -6.12 -11.75 -16.85
C GLU A 207 -5.54 -12.73 -15.83
N GLU A 208 -4.52 -12.31 -15.10
CA GLU A 208 -3.90 -13.10 -14.03
C GLU A 208 -4.69 -13.04 -12.71
N GLY A 209 -5.80 -12.30 -12.66
CA GLY A 209 -6.65 -12.18 -11.47
C GLY A 209 -5.92 -11.59 -10.26
N ARG A 210 -5.03 -10.61 -10.48
CA ARG A 210 -4.20 -10.00 -9.43
C ARG A 210 -4.80 -8.73 -8.81
N ILE A 211 -5.96 -8.26 -9.27
CA ILE A 211 -6.84 -7.40 -8.47
C ILE A 211 -7.60 -8.32 -7.51
N LYS A 212 -7.14 -8.42 -6.28
CA LYS A 212 -7.62 -9.40 -5.29
C LYS A 212 -8.85 -8.95 -4.53
N GLY A 213 -9.08 -7.64 -4.48
CA GLY A 213 -10.25 -7.08 -3.82
C GLY A 213 -10.40 -5.60 -4.10
N VAL A 214 -11.64 -5.14 -4.00
CA VAL A 214 -12.01 -3.72 -4.05
C VAL A 214 -12.90 -3.40 -2.87
N LYS A 215 -12.80 -2.19 -2.32
CA LYS A 215 -13.63 -1.76 -1.21
C LYS A 215 -13.84 -0.25 -1.23
N ASP A 216 -15.10 0.17 -1.13
CA ASP A 216 -15.46 1.58 -1.00
C ASP A 216 -15.78 1.90 0.47
N PHE A 217 -14.90 2.66 1.11
CA PHE A 217 -15.10 3.14 2.49
C PHE A 217 -15.82 4.49 2.54
N VAL A 218 -16.06 5.14 1.41
CA VAL A 218 -16.71 6.46 1.37
C VAL A 218 -18.23 6.32 1.35
N TRP A 219 -18.75 5.49 0.44
CA TRP A 219 -20.19 5.28 0.26
C TRP A 219 -20.65 3.86 0.58
N ASN A 220 -19.72 2.98 0.97
CA ASN A 220 -19.97 1.55 1.18
C ASN A 220 -20.62 0.87 -0.06
N ASN A 221 -20.18 1.29 -1.26
CA ASN A 221 -20.66 0.78 -2.55
C ASN A 221 -19.51 0.40 -3.47
N ASP A 222 -19.02 -0.83 -3.37
CA ASP A 222 -17.86 -1.32 -4.10
C ASP A 222 -18.03 -1.28 -5.65
N SER A 223 -19.27 -1.15 -6.16
CA SER A 223 -19.53 -1.06 -7.60
C SER A 223 -19.11 0.28 -8.23
N THR A 224 -18.85 1.31 -7.43
CA THR A 224 -18.51 2.66 -7.90
C THR A 224 -17.00 2.85 -8.13
N ILE A 225 -16.17 1.93 -7.69
CA ILE A 225 -14.69 2.02 -7.70
C ILE A 225 -14.13 2.42 -9.07
N TYR A 226 -14.66 1.84 -10.16
CA TYR A 226 -14.12 2.02 -11.52
C TYR A 226 -14.72 3.21 -12.29
N GLY A 227 -15.47 4.09 -11.66
CA GLY A 227 -16.21 5.14 -12.38
C GLY A 227 -16.12 6.55 -11.83
N LEU A 228 -15.45 6.81 -10.69
CA LEU A 228 -15.59 8.06 -9.97
C LEU A 228 -14.43 9.05 -10.14
N ASN A 229 -13.21 8.58 -10.02
CA ASN A 229 -12.02 9.42 -10.06
C ASN A 229 -10.89 8.73 -10.83
N ASN A 230 -9.99 9.53 -11.41
CA ASN A 230 -8.90 9.06 -12.27
C ASN A 230 -7.58 8.88 -11.51
N HIS A 231 -7.43 9.54 -10.36
CA HIS A 231 -6.16 9.64 -9.66
C HIS A 231 -5.61 8.26 -9.29
N GLY A 232 -6.42 7.39 -8.69
CA GLY A 232 -5.99 6.03 -8.36
C GLY A 232 -5.60 5.18 -9.56
N THR A 233 -6.21 5.42 -10.74
CA THR A 233 -5.80 4.76 -11.98
C THR A 233 -4.38 5.15 -12.38
N TYR A 234 -4.06 6.45 -12.30
CA TYR A 234 -2.72 6.95 -12.63
C TYR A 234 -1.68 6.43 -11.65
N VAL A 235 -1.95 6.52 -10.35
CA VAL A 235 -1.09 5.99 -9.29
C VAL A 235 -0.88 4.48 -9.43
N LEU A 236 -1.95 3.70 -9.68
CA LEU A 236 -1.84 2.25 -9.88
C LEU A 236 -0.94 1.92 -11.08
N SER A 237 -1.00 2.71 -12.15
CA SER A 237 -0.21 2.44 -13.36
C SER A 237 1.30 2.54 -13.12
N ILE A 238 1.74 3.36 -12.17
CA ILE A 238 3.15 3.49 -11.79
C ILE A 238 3.68 2.21 -11.13
N MET A 239 2.81 1.47 -10.44
CA MET A 239 3.18 0.19 -9.83
C MET A 239 2.89 -1.01 -10.75
N ALA A 240 1.71 -1.04 -11.35
CA ALA A 240 1.11 -2.26 -11.90
C ALA A 240 1.06 -2.33 -13.43
N ALA A 241 1.31 -1.23 -14.16
CA ALA A 241 1.22 -1.22 -15.61
C ALA A 241 2.18 -2.23 -16.24
N TYR A 242 1.73 -2.87 -17.32
CA TYR A 242 2.57 -3.75 -18.12
C TYR A 242 2.33 -3.54 -19.62
N LEU A 243 3.00 -2.54 -20.18
CA LEU A 243 3.03 -2.20 -21.59
C LEU A 243 4.50 -2.12 -22.05
N PRO A 244 5.15 -3.27 -22.30
CA PRO A 244 6.56 -3.30 -22.68
C PRO A 244 6.88 -2.36 -23.86
N GLY A 245 7.93 -1.54 -23.69
CA GLY A 245 8.32 -0.50 -24.64
C GLY A 245 7.56 0.84 -24.49
N GLN A 246 6.57 0.93 -23.61
CA GLN A 246 5.81 2.14 -23.35
C GLN A 246 5.83 2.52 -21.85
N LEU A 247 5.36 1.62 -20.99
CA LEU A 247 5.35 1.79 -19.53
C LEU A 247 5.30 0.42 -18.84
N VAL A 248 6.28 0.13 -18.01
CA VAL A 248 6.26 -1.00 -17.06
C VAL A 248 6.38 -0.44 -15.65
N GLY A 249 5.45 -0.80 -14.78
CA GLY A 249 5.40 -0.33 -13.42
C GLY A 249 6.46 -0.97 -12.53
N THR A 250 6.57 -0.47 -11.30
CA THR A 250 7.63 -0.84 -10.35
C THR A 250 7.39 -2.17 -9.64
N ALA A 251 6.13 -2.68 -9.65
CA ALA A 251 5.77 -4.01 -9.12
C ALA A 251 4.72 -4.69 -10.03
N PRO A 252 5.04 -4.95 -11.33
CA PRO A 252 4.06 -5.39 -12.31
C PRO A 252 3.55 -6.82 -12.07
N GLU A 253 4.09 -7.55 -11.09
CA GLU A 253 3.68 -8.92 -10.73
C GLU A 253 3.07 -9.01 -9.32
N ALA A 254 2.95 -7.89 -8.59
CA ALA A 254 2.29 -7.84 -7.30
C ALA A 254 0.76 -8.05 -7.42
N ASN A 255 0.13 -8.43 -6.32
CA ASN A 255 -1.31 -8.42 -6.18
C ASN A 255 -1.77 -7.05 -5.65
N TYR A 256 -2.97 -6.62 -6.04
CA TYR A 256 -3.49 -5.31 -5.67
C TYR A 256 -4.87 -5.41 -5.03
N TYR A 257 -5.06 -4.60 -3.99
CA TYR A 257 -6.34 -4.30 -3.36
C TYR A 257 -6.60 -2.81 -3.52
N LEU A 258 -7.79 -2.43 -4.01
CA LEU A 258 -8.13 -1.05 -4.32
C LEU A 258 -9.16 -0.55 -3.31
N PHE A 259 -8.74 0.33 -2.40
CA PHE A 259 -9.57 0.81 -1.30
C PHE A 259 -9.85 2.30 -1.46
N ARG A 260 -11.10 2.63 -1.76
CA ARG A 260 -11.53 4.02 -1.87
C ARG A 260 -11.76 4.60 -0.48
N THR A 261 -10.95 5.60 -0.12
CA THR A 261 -11.01 6.31 1.16
C THR A 261 -11.41 7.77 1.01
N GLU A 262 -11.36 8.29 -0.23
CA GLU A 262 -11.52 9.70 -0.54
C GLU A 262 -12.82 10.00 -1.28
N ASP A 263 -13.48 11.10 -0.88
CA ASP A 263 -14.55 11.73 -1.65
C ASP A 263 -13.95 12.75 -2.63
N PRO A 264 -14.12 12.58 -3.96
CA PRO A 264 -13.59 13.54 -4.91
C PRO A 264 -14.30 14.90 -4.89
N PHE A 265 -15.36 15.06 -4.10
CA PHE A 265 -16.22 16.25 -4.08
C PHE A 265 -16.12 17.07 -2.80
N SER A 266 -15.45 16.56 -1.77
CA SER A 266 -15.33 17.24 -0.49
C SER A 266 -14.04 16.82 0.24
N GLU A 267 -13.62 17.66 1.22
CA GLU A 267 -12.47 17.43 2.09
C GLU A 267 -12.88 17.64 3.54
N TYR A 268 -13.05 16.54 4.29
CA TYR A 268 -13.47 16.60 5.69
C TYR A 268 -12.76 15.54 6.55
N PRO A 269 -12.65 15.73 7.88
CA PRO A 269 -12.01 14.76 8.78
C PRO A 269 -12.56 13.33 8.74
N VAL A 270 -13.75 13.11 8.16
CA VAL A 270 -14.27 11.73 7.96
C VAL A 270 -13.40 10.91 7.02
N GLU A 271 -12.62 11.55 6.13
CA GLU A 271 -11.71 10.84 5.23
C GLU A 271 -10.53 10.23 6.01
N GLU A 272 -10.10 10.84 7.11
CA GLU A 272 -9.18 10.18 8.04
C GLU A 272 -9.80 8.90 8.66
N ASP A 273 -11.10 8.93 9.01
CA ASP A 273 -11.80 7.74 9.53
C ASP A 273 -11.93 6.65 8.47
N ASN A 274 -12.15 7.02 7.21
CA ASN A 274 -12.15 6.10 6.07
C ASN A 274 -10.76 5.46 5.90
N TRP A 275 -9.70 6.27 5.97
CA TRP A 275 -8.30 5.81 5.90
C TRP A 275 -8.00 4.80 7.02
N VAL A 276 -8.39 5.12 8.25
CA VAL A 276 -8.24 4.21 9.41
C VAL A 276 -8.97 2.89 9.17
N ALA A 277 -10.23 2.96 8.73
CA ALA A 277 -11.02 1.75 8.46
C ALA A 277 -10.41 0.88 7.35
N ALA A 278 -9.84 1.52 6.31
CA ALA A 278 -9.13 0.84 5.24
C ALA A 278 -7.83 0.18 5.73
N ALA A 279 -7.05 0.85 6.59
CA ALA A 279 -5.83 0.31 7.18
C ALA A 279 -6.10 -0.88 8.10
N GLU A 280 -7.14 -0.81 8.92
CA GLU A 280 -7.60 -1.93 9.76
C GLU A 280 -8.08 -3.13 8.94
N TYR A 281 -8.75 -2.86 7.81
CA TYR A 281 -9.18 -3.90 6.89
C TYR A 281 -7.98 -4.53 6.17
N ALA A 282 -7.01 -3.72 5.72
CA ALA A 282 -5.76 -4.18 5.15
C ALA A 282 -4.98 -5.08 6.13
N ASP A 283 -4.88 -4.70 7.40
CA ASP A 283 -4.29 -5.53 8.44
C ASP A 283 -5.02 -6.87 8.58
N SER A 284 -6.35 -6.83 8.66
CA SER A 284 -7.16 -8.05 8.83
C SER A 284 -7.03 -9.02 7.65
N LEU A 285 -6.81 -8.50 6.43
CA LEU A 285 -6.55 -9.31 5.23
C LEU A 285 -5.12 -9.86 5.17
N GLY A 286 -4.18 -9.27 5.90
CA GLY A 286 -2.76 -9.63 5.86
C GLY A 286 -2.00 -8.97 4.70
N ILE A 287 -2.35 -7.73 4.34
CA ILE A 287 -1.66 -6.93 3.32
C ILE A 287 -0.21 -6.67 3.74
N ASP A 288 0.70 -6.68 2.79
CA ASP A 288 2.13 -6.51 3.02
C ASP A 288 2.56 -5.04 2.90
N VAL A 289 1.97 -4.29 1.94
CA VAL A 289 2.30 -2.88 1.66
C VAL A 289 1.02 -2.06 1.53
N ILE A 290 0.97 -0.90 2.15
CA ILE A 290 -0.02 0.15 1.86
C ILE A 290 0.68 1.24 1.05
N ASN A 291 0.13 1.60 -0.13
CA ASN A 291 0.44 2.84 -0.82
C ASN A 291 -0.74 3.79 -0.65
N SER A 292 -0.48 4.92 -0.01
CA SER A 292 -1.44 6.01 0.16
C SER A 292 -0.87 7.27 -0.48
N SER A 293 -1.50 7.71 -1.57
CA SER A 293 -1.12 8.93 -2.29
C SER A 293 -2.02 10.10 -1.88
N LEU A 294 -2.17 10.29 -0.57
CA LEU A 294 -3.18 11.11 0.10
C LEU A 294 -2.55 11.99 1.17
N GLY A 295 -3.28 13.04 1.60
CA GLY A 295 -2.82 13.87 2.68
C GLY A 295 -3.88 14.84 3.20
N TYR A 296 -3.95 14.99 4.53
CA TYR A 296 -4.94 15.81 5.23
C TYR A 296 -4.26 16.93 6.01
N SER A 297 -4.70 18.15 5.78
CA SER A 297 -4.26 19.35 6.53
C SER A 297 -5.33 20.43 6.57
N LEU A 298 -5.87 20.80 5.41
CA LEU A 298 -6.87 21.83 5.25
C LEU A 298 -8.16 21.20 4.77
N PHE A 299 -9.27 21.55 5.42
CA PHE A 299 -10.61 21.04 5.12
C PHE A 299 -11.51 22.11 4.52
N ASP A 300 -12.62 21.71 3.93
CA ASP A 300 -13.64 22.62 3.39
C ASP A 300 -14.20 23.57 4.45
N ASP A 301 -14.25 23.14 5.71
CA ASP A 301 -14.48 24.01 6.85
C ASP A 301 -13.15 24.37 7.53
N PRO A 302 -12.68 25.62 7.44
CA PRO A 302 -11.42 26.04 8.08
C PRO A 302 -11.38 25.86 9.61
N ALA A 303 -12.52 25.71 10.27
CA ALA A 303 -12.58 25.43 11.70
C ALA A 303 -12.14 24.01 12.06
N LEU A 304 -12.09 23.12 11.07
CA LEU A 304 -11.64 21.74 11.20
C LEU A 304 -10.18 21.53 10.75
N ASN A 305 -9.54 22.58 10.19
CA ASN A 305 -8.17 22.48 9.71
C ASN A 305 -7.22 22.02 10.81
N HIS A 306 -6.29 21.16 10.42
CA HIS A 306 -5.10 20.93 11.22
C HIS A 306 -4.17 22.16 11.20
N SER A 307 -3.40 22.29 12.24
CA SER A 307 -2.25 23.20 12.32
C SER A 307 -0.96 22.42 12.08
N TYR A 308 0.14 23.11 11.80
CA TYR A 308 1.43 22.43 11.69
C TYR A 308 1.81 21.68 12.98
N ALA A 309 1.38 22.18 14.15
CA ALA A 309 1.63 21.51 15.43
C ALA A 309 0.98 20.12 15.52
N ASP A 310 -0.07 19.86 14.74
CA ASP A 310 -0.76 18.58 14.69
C ASP A 310 -0.05 17.55 13.81
N MET A 311 0.98 17.98 13.06
CA MET A 311 1.80 17.10 12.21
C MET A 311 2.95 16.47 13.04
N ASP A 312 2.62 15.79 14.13
CA ASP A 312 3.53 15.23 15.13
C ASP A 312 3.51 13.69 15.19
N GLY A 313 2.85 13.03 14.22
CA GLY A 313 2.66 11.58 14.18
C GLY A 313 1.63 11.04 15.19
N ASN A 314 1.24 11.84 16.19
CA ASN A 314 0.49 11.38 17.35
C ASN A 314 -0.85 12.09 17.59
N THR A 315 -1.19 13.09 16.77
CA THR A 315 -2.40 13.90 16.93
C THR A 315 -3.51 13.48 15.96
N THR A 316 -3.21 13.30 14.68
CA THR A 316 -4.24 12.92 13.70
C THR A 316 -4.53 11.42 13.74
N ARG A 317 -5.80 11.06 13.47
CA ARG A 317 -6.19 9.63 13.56
C ARG A 317 -5.51 8.78 12.48
N CYS A 318 -5.35 9.32 11.29
CA CYS A 318 -4.70 8.61 10.20
C CYS A 318 -3.20 8.38 10.47
N SER A 319 -2.48 9.35 11.08
CA SER A 319 -1.06 9.18 11.44
C SER A 319 -0.87 8.13 12.53
N ILE A 320 -1.66 8.20 13.61
CA ILE A 320 -1.66 7.16 14.64
C ILE A 320 -1.96 5.78 14.05
N ALA A 321 -2.93 5.69 13.12
CA ALA A 321 -3.28 4.43 12.48
C ALA A 321 -2.19 3.92 11.53
N ALA A 322 -1.43 4.81 10.88
CA ALA A 322 -0.31 4.45 10.03
C ALA A 322 0.81 3.78 10.85
N ASP A 323 1.12 4.31 12.03
CA ASP A 323 2.09 3.69 12.94
C ASP A 323 1.58 2.38 13.55
N ILE A 324 0.28 2.30 13.86
CA ILE A 324 -0.32 1.01 14.26
C ILE A 324 -0.19 -0.01 13.12
N ALA A 325 -0.49 0.35 11.87
CA ALA A 325 -0.32 -0.53 10.72
C ALA A 325 1.13 -1.01 10.58
N ALA A 326 2.10 -0.11 10.71
CA ALA A 326 3.53 -0.44 10.71
C ALA A 326 3.88 -1.39 11.85
N SER A 327 3.42 -1.14 13.08
CA SER A 327 3.65 -2.02 14.23
C SER A 327 3.02 -3.41 14.06
N LYS A 328 1.98 -3.53 13.23
CA LYS A 328 1.34 -4.80 12.87
C LYS A 328 2.02 -5.52 11.69
N GLY A 329 3.12 -4.98 11.18
CA GLY A 329 3.95 -5.58 10.14
C GLY A 329 3.50 -5.24 8.72
N ILE A 330 2.92 -4.08 8.49
CA ILE A 330 2.62 -3.54 7.15
C ILE A 330 3.64 -2.46 6.83
N LEU A 331 4.23 -2.47 5.63
CA LEU A 331 5.03 -1.36 5.16
C LEU A 331 4.10 -0.26 4.62
N VAL A 332 4.02 0.85 5.32
CA VAL A 332 3.20 1.98 4.91
C VAL A 332 4.05 2.98 4.14
N VAL A 333 3.62 3.34 2.94
CA VAL A 333 4.25 4.32 2.05
C VAL A 333 3.21 5.38 1.74
N ASN A 334 3.50 6.63 2.11
CA ASN A 334 2.59 7.76 1.90
C ASN A 334 3.28 8.93 1.19
N SER A 335 2.55 9.65 0.35
CA SER A 335 3.05 10.85 -0.32
C SER A 335 3.21 12.01 0.66
N ALA A 336 4.28 12.80 0.54
CA ALA A 336 4.59 13.91 1.47
C ALA A 336 3.58 15.06 1.43
N GLY A 337 2.87 15.22 0.32
CA GLY A 337 1.99 16.36 0.04
C GLY A 337 2.55 17.27 -1.07
N ASN A 338 1.69 18.13 -1.61
CA ASN A 338 2.00 18.98 -2.77
C ASN A 338 1.92 20.48 -2.42
N SER A 339 2.25 20.83 -1.20
CA SER A 339 2.12 22.20 -0.67
C SER A 339 3.45 22.98 -0.59
N GLY A 340 4.50 22.51 -1.27
CA GLY A 340 5.83 23.10 -1.18
C GLY A 340 5.91 24.59 -1.56
N ASP A 341 5.07 25.06 -2.47
CA ASP A 341 4.93 26.46 -2.90
C ASP A 341 3.65 27.14 -2.36
N ASP A 342 2.83 26.40 -1.58
CA ASP A 342 1.64 26.92 -0.91
C ASP A 342 1.95 27.52 0.47
N PRO A 343 1.03 28.33 1.05
CA PRO A 343 1.17 28.84 2.42
C PRO A 343 1.32 27.75 3.50
N TRP A 344 0.76 26.55 3.29
CA TRP A 344 0.93 25.42 4.19
C TRP A 344 2.37 24.91 4.21
N ARG A 345 3.01 24.74 3.07
CA ARG A 345 4.42 24.37 2.86
C ARG A 345 4.82 22.96 3.34
N TYR A 346 4.31 22.49 4.45
CA TYR A 346 4.78 21.29 5.15
C TYR A 346 4.11 20.01 4.67
N ILE A 347 4.64 18.87 5.13
CA ILE A 347 4.00 17.57 4.98
C ILE A 347 2.57 17.58 5.55
N THR A 348 1.76 16.62 5.12
CA THR A 348 0.36 16.44 5.53
C THR A 348 0.16 15.10 6.19
N ALA A 349 -0.77 14.96 7.13
CA ALA A 349 -1.10 13.67 7.73
C ALA A 349 -1.62 12.69 6.64
N PRO A 350 -1.25 11.39 6.67
CA PRO A 350 -0.47 10.69 7.69
C PRO A 350 1.05 10.67 7.45
N SER A 351 1.62 11.53 6.61
CA SER A 351 3.06 11.54 6.29
C SER A 351 3.97 11.92 7.47
N ASP A 352 3.38 12.52 8.51
CA ASP A 352 4.03 12.83 9.79
C ASP A 352 4.22 11.61 10.71
N ALA A 353 3.55 10.49 10.44
CA ALA A 353 3.68 9.25 11.24
C ALA A 353 5.12 8.73 11.30
N ASP A 354 5.49 8.07 12.41
CA ASP A 354 6.89 7.76 12.77
C ASP A 354 7.50 6.65 11.91
N ASP A 355 6.79 5.54 11.81
CA ASP A 355 7.34 4.26 11.29
C ASP A 355 6.99 3.99 9.81
N ILE A 356 6.66 5.02 9.06
CA ILE A 356 6.30 4.92 7.64
C ILE A 356 7.38 5.47 6.70
N LEU A 357 7.23 5.25 5.40
CA LEU A 357 7.97 5.95 4.35
C LEU A 357 7.13 7.11 3.83
N CYS A 358 7.43 8.33 4.29
CA CYS A 358 6.94 9.57 3.71
C CYS A 358 7.78 9.90 2.47
N VAL A 359 7.16 10.05 1.30
CA VAL A 359 7.87 10.16 0.03
C VAL A 359 7.70 11.54 -0.59
N GLY A 360 8.80 12.29 -0.68
CA GLY A 360 8.91 13.57 -1.41
C GLY A 360 9.06 13.36 -2.92
N ALA A 361 8.97 14.44 -3.67
CA ALA A 361 9.11 14.41 -5.13
C ALA A 361 10.37 15.16 -5.61
N VAL A 362 11.02 14.55 -6.61
CA VAL A 362 12.10 15.16 -7.40
C VAL A 362 11.74 15.17 -8.89
N ASN A 363 12.48 15.99 -9.67
CA ASN A 363 12.45 15.97 -11.13
C ASN A 363 13.42 14.92 -11.71
N ALA A 364 13.51 14.84 -13.05
CA ALA A 364 14.39 13.89 -13.72
C ALA A 364 15.89 14.13 -13.48
N ASP A 365 16.29 15.34 -13.06
CA ASP A 365 17.66 15.73 -12.72
C ASP A 365 17.97 15.57 -11.23
N GLU A 366 17.06 14.90 -10.47
CA GLU A 366 17.16 14.61 -9.02
C GLU A 366 17.07 15.87 -8.13
N GLU A 367 16.56 16.97 -8.67
CA GLU A 367 16.32 18.20 -7.91
C GLU A 367 14.94 18.17 -7.27
N HIS A 368 14.80 18.77 -6.10
CA HIS A 368 13.52 18.91 -5.38
C HIS A 368 12.45 19.52 -6.30
N ALA A 369 11.30 18.84 -6.40
CA ALA A 369 10.17 19.34 -7.17
C ALA A 369 9.49 20.50 -6.43
N TRP A 370 9.26 21.62 -7.10
CA TRP A 370 8.78 22.88 -6.52
C TRP A 370 7.50 22.75 -5.67
N PHE A 371 6.64 21.79 -6.01
CA PHE A 371 5.39 21.52 -5.28
C PHE A 371 5.56 20.59 -4.08
N SER A 372 6.65 19.80 -4.01
CA SER A 372 6.83 18.80 -2.97
C SER A 372 6.88 19.44 -1.58
N SER A 373 6.02 18.96 -0.68
CA SER A 373 5.97 19.45 0.70
C SER A 373 7.29 19.21 1.44
N TYR A 374 7.61 20.13 2.35
CA TYR A 374 8.82 20.11 3.15
C TYR A 374 8.56 19.50 4.54
N GLY A 375 9.59 18.91 5.12
CA GLY A 375 9.69 18.66 6.54
C GLY A 375 10.16 19.89 7.33
N PRO A 376 10.59 19.66 8.58
CA PRO A 376 10.41 18.41 9.32
C PRO A 376 8.94 18.18 9.74
N SER A 377 8.63 17.09 10.45
CA SER A 377 7.40 17.02 11.25
C SER A 377 7.49 17.98 12.43
N SER A 378 6.37 18.32 13.06
CA SER A 378 6.35 19.32 14.13
C SER A 378 7.09 18.88 15.40
N ASP A 379 7.28 17.59 15.59
CA ASP A 379 8.10 16.99 16.65
C ASP A 379 9.58 16.83 16.26
N GLY A 380 9.97 17.25 15.03
CA GLY A 380 11.35 17.35 14.58
C GLY A 380 11.92 16.13 13.88
N GLN A 381 11.09 15.19 13.40
CA GLN A 381 11.56 14.06 12.60
C GLN A 381 11.95 14.51 11.19
N VAL A 382 12.92 13.82 10.60
CA VAL A 382 13.30 14.01 9.20
C VAL A 382 12.15 13.57 8.30
N LYS A 383 11.55 14.52 7.63
CA LYS A 383 10.51 14.34 6.60
C LYS A 383 10.81 15.27 5.40
N PRO A 384 10.46 14.86 4.16
CA PRO A 384 10.01 13.50 3.83
C PRO A 384 11.06 12.48 4.29
N THR A 385 10.69 11.18 4.41
CA THR A 385 11.68 10.16 4.76
C THR A 385 12.65 9.94 3.60
N VAL A 386 12.13 9.77 2.39
CA VAL A 386 12.91 9.60 1.15
C VAL A 386 12.21 10.33 0.01
N SER A 387 12.90 10.45 -1.14
CA SER A 387 12.34 11.10 -2.33
C SER A 387 12.50 10.23 -3.57
N ALA A 388 11.56 10.36 -4.52
CA ALA A 388 11.61 9.71 -5.82
C ALA A 388 11.02 10.62 -6.91
N MET A 389 11.11 10.21 -8.18
CA MET A 389 10.58 11.01 -9.28
C MET A 389 9.07 11.18 -9.18
N GLY A 390 8.62 12.44 -9.00
CA GLY A 390 7.21 12.83 -8.94
C GLY A 390 6.88 13.99 -9.85
N GLN A 391 7.90 14.69 -10.39
CA GLN A 391 7.71 15.73 -11.39
C GLN A 391 7.91 15.14 -12.79
N ALA A 392 6.94 15.38 -13.67
CA ALA A 392 6.85 14.78 -15.01
C ALA A 392 6.93 13.25 -14.99
N ALA A 393 6.42 12.61 -13.94
CA ALA A 393 6.37 11.15 -13.82
C ALA A 393 5.39 10.55 -14.84
N ALA A 394 5.79 9.46 -15.50
CA ALA A 394 4.99 8.81 -16.54
C ALA A 394 3.91 7.90 -15.93
N PHE A 395 2.70 7.95 -16.48
CA PHE A 395 1.57 7.12 -16.09
C PHE A 395 0.68 6.77 -17.28
N ALA A 396 -0.17 5.73 -17.14
CA ALA A 396 -1.15 5.37 -18.14
C ALA A 396 -2.38 6.29 -18.05
N ALA A 397 -2.64 7.05 -19.11
CA ALA A 397 -3.79 7.93 -19.21
C ALA A 397 -5.08 7.18 -19.60
N LEU A 398 -6.23 7.79 -19.37
CA LEU A 398 -7.55 7.15 -19.62
C LEU A 398 -7.83 6.90 -21.10
N ASP A 399 -7.19 7.60 -22.01
CA ASP A 399 -7.29 7.40 -23.45
C ASP A 399 -6.34 6.31 -23.99
N SER A 400 -5.71 5.57 -23.06
CA SER A 400 -4.72 4.53 -23.32
C SER A 400 -3.37 5.04 -23.83
N SER A 401 -3.12 6.34 -23.82
CA SER A 401 -1.79 6.92 -24.04
C SER A 401 -0.95 6.85 -22.75
N ILE A 402 0.35 7.14 -22.88
CA ILE A 402 1.21 7.43 -21.74
C ILE A 402 1.33 8.94 -21.63
N ALA A 403 0.96 9.49 -20.50
CA ALA A 403 1.08 10.90 -20.16
C ALA A 403 2.11 11.10 -19.04
N THR A 404 2.40 12.35 -18.72
CA THR A 404 3.20 12.73 -17.55
C THR A 404 2.45 13.72 -16.68
N GLY A 405 2.75 13.72 -15.39
CA GLY A 405 2.14 14.64 -14.43
C GLY A 405 3.03 14.90 -13.23
N ASN A 406 2.58 15.84 -12.41
CA ASN A 406 3.28 16.31 -11.24
C ASN A 406 2.52 15.93 -9.97
N GLY A 407 3.22 15.47 -8.95
CA GLY A 407 2.67 15.16 -7.64
C GLY A 407 3.54 14.18 -6.85
N THR A 408 3.61 14.35 -5.55
CA THR A 408 4.16 13.33 -4.63
C THR A 408 3.32 12.06 -4.67
N SER A 409 2.08 12.15 -5.14
CA SER A 409 1.23 11.00 -5.46
C SER A 409 1.83 10.05 -6.50
N PHE A 410 2.78 10.53 -7.31
CA PHE A 410 3.48 9.72 -8.31
C PHE A 410 4.84 9.20 -7.82
N SER A 411 5.50 9.88 -6.87
CA SER A 411 6.73 9.39 -6.27
C SER A 411 6.48 8.27 -5.25
N SER A 412 5.42 8.36 -4.46
CA SER A 412 5.05 7.34 -3.46
C SER A 412 4.90 5.93 -4.08
N PRO A 413 4.13 5.71 -5.16
CA PRO A 413 3.98 4.39 -5.74
C PRO A 413 5.27 3.83 -6.35
N VAL A 414 6.23 4.67 -6.76
CA VAL A 414 7.56 4.18 -7.19
C VAL A 414 8.24 3.46 -6.04
N ILE A 415 8.27 4.08 -4.86
CA ILE A 415 8.85 3.51 -3.64
C ILE A 415 8.06 2.28 -3.18
N ALA A 416 6.73 2.35 -3.14
CA ALA A 416 5.87 1.26 -2.69
C ALA A 416 6.06 -0.02 -3.54
N GLY A 417 6.11 0.13 -4.87
CA GLY A 417 6.31 -1.00 -5.77
C GLY A 417 7.70 -1.62 -5.64
N LEU A 418 8.76 -0.82 -5.59
CA LEU A 418 10.12 -1.35 -5.39
C LEU A 418 10.31 -1.96 -4.00
N SER A 419 9.61 -1.44 -2.98
CA SER A 419 9.59 -2.05 -1.65
C SER A 419 8.93 -3.43 -1.68
N ALA A 420 7.88 -3.62 -2.46
CA ALA A 420 7.29 -4.95 -2.69
C ALA A 420 8.27 -5.91 -3.37
N CYS A 421 9.15 -5.43 -4.25
CA CYS A 421 10.21 -6.24 -4.84
C CYS A 421 11.25 -6.67 -3.79
N LEU A 422 11.62 -5.81 -2.84
CA LEU A 422 12.48 -6.20 -1.72
C LEU A 422 11.79 -7.20 -0.79
N LEU A 423 10.51 -7.01 -0.47
CA LEU A 423 9.74 -7.98 0.32
C LEU A 423 9.65 -9.34 -0.37
N GLN A 424 9.52 -9.38 -1.70
CA GLN A 424 9.61 -10.63 -2.46
C GLN A 424 10.99 -11.28 -2.33
N ALA A 425 12.07 -10.49 -2.34
CA ALA A 425 13.43 -10.99 -2.21
C ALA A 425 13.74 -11.47 -0.78
N PHE A 426 13.13 -10.85 0.23
CA PHE A 426 13.37 -11.10 1.65
C PHE A 426 12.07 -11.34 2.43
N PRO A 427 11.32 -12.41 2.13
CA PRO A 427 9.96 -12.61 2.69
C PRO A 427 9.94 -12.88 4.20
N TYR A 428 11.09 -13.11 4.81
CA TYR A 428 11.23 -13.39 6.24
C TYR A 428 11.67 -12.20 7.08
N LEU A 429 12.09 -11.11 6.43
CA LEU A 429 12.48 -9.89 7.13
C LEU A 429 11.25 -9.06 7.51
N SER A 430 11.38 -8.32 8.60
CA SER A 430 10.33 -7.39 9.01
C SER A 430 10.25 -6.20 8.05
N GLN A 431 9.07 -5.61 7.94
CA GLN A 431 8.85 -4.39 7.16
C GLN A 431 9.73 -3.24 7.69
N GLN A 432 10.00 -3.21 9.00
CA GLN A 432 10.93 -2.26 9.59
C GLN A 432 12.35 -2.44 9.04
N ALA A 433 12.84 -3.69 8.93
CA ALA A 433 14.16 -3.94 8.35
C ALA A 433 14.24 -3.50 6.88
N ILE A 434 13.18 -3.73 6.10
CA ILE A 434 13.06 -3.26 4.71
C ILE A 434 13.07 -1.73 4.67
N ARG A 435 12.25 -1.05 5.49
CA ARG A 435 12.21 0.41 5.62
C ARG A 435 13.59 0.97 5.94
N ASP A 436 14.24 0.44 6.97
CA ASP A 436 15.55 0.91 7.43
C ASP A 436 16.64 0.74 6.35
N ALA A 437 16.60 -0.36 5.59
CA ALA A 437 17.54 -0.56 4.48
C ALA A 437 17.29 0.44 3.35
N ILE A 438 16.03 0.73 3.00
CA ILE A 438 15.66 1.75 2.02
C ILE A 438 16.17 3.12 2.46
N VAL A 439 15.92 3.52 3.71
CA VAL A 439 16.36 4.81 4.26
C VAL A 439 17.88 4.90 4.28
N ARG A 440 18.59 3.85 4.73
CA ARG A 440 20.05 3.84 4.80
C ARG A 440 20.75 3.80 3.44
N SER A 441 20.05 3.37 2.39
CA SER A 441 20.56 3.38 1.02
C SER A 441 20.44 4.73 0.33
N ALA A 442 19.74 5.68 0.93
CA ALA A 442 19.41 6.96 0.31
C ALA A 442 20.61 7.89 0.18
N SER A 443 20.59 8.69 -0.87
CA SER A 443 21.76 9.47 -1.39
C SER A 443 22.37 10.47 -0.42
N GLN A 444 21.63 10.91 0.60
CA GLN A 444 22.10 11.87 1.63
C GLN A 444 21.82 11.39 3.06
N TYR A 445 21.87 10.07 3.29
CA TYR A 445 21.58 9.44 4.58
C TYR A 445 22.32 10.08 5.76
N GLU A 446 23.61 10.40 5.58
CA GLU A 446 24.46 10.97 6.64
C GLU A 446 24.17 12.48 6.90
N SER A 447 23.43 13.16 6.04
CA SER A 447 23.16 14.60 6.13
C SER A 447 21.80 14.94 5.52
N PRO A 448 20.70 14.44 6.12
CA PRO A 448 19.36 14.69 5.61
C PRO A 448 18.96 16.17 5.71
N ASP A 449 18.01 16.58 4.87
CA ASP A 449 17.41 17.92 4.89
C ASP A 449 15.88 17.88 4.84
N ASP A 450 15.25 19.04 4.96
CA ASP A 450 13.79 19.16 4.98
C ASP A 450 13.14 19.07 3.58
N ALA A 451 13.94 19.07 2.50
CA ALA A 451 13.44 19.03 1.12
C ALA A 451 13.39 17.61 0.54
N LEU A 452 14.47 16.85 0.72
CA LEU A 452 14.62 15.51 0.18
C LEU A 452 14.63 14.42 1.27
N GLY A 453 14.64 14.81 2.53
CA GLY A 453 14.80 13.88 3.64
C GLY A 453 16.16 13.21 3.63
N TYR A 454 16.19 11.89 3.73
CA TYR A 454 17.43 11.11 3.56
C TYR A 454 17.89 11.01 2.09
N GLY A 455 17.12 11.57 1.15
CA GLY A 455 17.46 11.61 -0.27
C GLY A 455 16.78 10.49 -1.09
N ILE A 456 17.36 10.18 -2.24
CA ILE A 456 16.85 9.20 -3.19
C ILE A 456 17.43 7.82 -2.85
N PRO A 457 16.61 6.80 -2.55
CA PRO A 457 17.09 5.46 -2.23
C PRO A 457 17.71 4.75 -3.43
N ASP A 458 18.74 3.94 -3.17
CA ASP A 458 19.29 2.97 -4.13
C ASP A 458 18.86 1.55 -3.74
N PHE A 459 17.99 0.93 -4.52
CA PHE A 459 17.44 -0.38 -4.19
C PHE A 459 18.42 -1.53 -4.37
N VAL A 460 19.54 -1.33 -5.07
CA VAL A 460 20.66 -2.29 -5.08
C VAL A 460 21.39 -2.21 -3.75
N VAL A 461 21.72 -1.00 -3.29
CA VAL A 461 22.37 -0.79 -1.98
C VAL A 461 21.45 -1.26 -0.84
N ALA A 462 20.15 -0.97 -0.89
CA ALA A 462 19.19 -1.46 0.09
C ALA A 462 19.20 -3.00 0.17
N ARG A 463 19.19 -3.67 -0.98
CA ARG A 463 19.31 -5.14 -1.05
C ARG A 463 20.62 -5.65 -0.45
N GLU A 464 21.74 -5.02 -0.77
CA GLU A 464 23.05 -5.38 -0.20
C GLU A 464 23.07 -5.23 1.33
N LEU A 465 22.49 -4.13 1.85
CA LEU A 465 22.33 -3.92 3.30
C LEU A 465 21.50 -5.02 3.96
N LEU A 466 20.43 -5.48 3.30
CA LEU A 466 19.61 -6.57 3.81
C LEU A 466 20.35 -7.89 3.80
N LEU A 467 21.15 -8.18 2.78
CA LEU A 467 21.99 -9.37 2.73
C LEU A 467 23.08 -9.39 3.83
N THR A 468 23.61 -8.21 4.20
CA THR A 468 24.64 -8.11 5.25
C THR A 468 24.06 -8.08 6.66
N ASN A 469 22.80 -7.60 6.79
CA ASN A 469 22.05 -7.57 8.05
C ASN A 469 21.18 -8.83 8.24
N GLU A 470 21.21 -9.77 7.30
CA GLU A 470 20.74 -11.11 7.66
C GLU A 470 21.51 -11.48 8.92
N PRO A 471 20.86 -11.63 10.07
CA PRO A 471 21.58 -12.13 11.23
C PRO A 471 22.25 -13.39 10.73
N ALA A 472 23.52 -13.57 11.04
CA ALA A 472 24.17 -14.86 10.96
C ALA A 472 23.41 -15.76 11.96
N PHE A 473 22.16 -16.12 11.59
CA PHE A 473 21.41 -17.17 12.25
C PHE A 473 22.26 -18.40 12.04
N GLY A 474 22.79 -18.88 13.15
CA GLY A 474 23.86 -19.83 13.19
C GLY A 474 23.69 -20.87 12.09
N ASP A 475 24.75 -20.99 11.26
CA ASP A 475 24.83 -22.01 10.25
C ASP A 475 24.39 -23.31 10.88
N PHE A 476 23.27 -23.85 10.40
CA PHE A 476 22.96 -25.22 10.81
C PHE A 476 23.79 -26.15 9.97
N GLU A 477 24.28 -27.17 10.60
CA GLU A 477 25.10 -28.15 9.93
C GLU A 477 24.23 -28.92 8.91
N MET A 478 24.59 -28.77 7.63
CA MET A 478 23.96 -29.48 6.53
C MET A 478 24.94 -30.43 5.88
N SER A 479 24.51 -31.67 5.67
CA SER A 479 25.29 -32.63 4.89
C SER A 479 24.42 -33.26 3.80
N ALA A 480 25.05 -33.65 2.69
CA ALA A 480 24.36 -34.29 1.58
C ALA A 480 25.11 -35.53 1.09
N PHE A 481 24.35 -36.60 0.83
CA PHE A 481 24.90 -37.84 0.33
C PHE A 481 23.93 -38.55 -0.64
N PRO A 482 24.41 -39.32 -1.61
CA PRO A 482 25.82 -39.39 -1.99
C PRO A 482 26.31 -38.05 -2.60
N ASN A 483 27.59 -37.72 -2.37
CA ASN A 483 28.25 -36.60 -3.05
C ASN A 483 29.64 -37.07 -3.51
N PRO A 484 29.88 -37.25 -4.81
CA PRO A 484 29.01 -36.94 -5.97
C PRO A 484 27.71 -37.77 -6.02
N CYS A 485 26.64 -37.13 -6.53
CA CYS A 485 25.36 -37.78 -6.71
C CYS A 485 25.05 -38.04 -8.20
N ASN A 486 24.12 -38.96 -8.47
CA ASN A 486 23.49 -39.13 -9.77
C ASN A 486 22.04 -38.58 -9.72
N ASP A 487 21.05 -39.47 -9.60
CA ASP A 487 19.63 -39.07 -9.55
C ASP A 487 19.04 -39.10 -8.14
N ARG A 488 19.87 -39.29 -7.13
CA ARG A 488 19.50 -39.31 -5.72
C ARG A 488 20.37 -38.38 -4.91
N LEU A 489 19.74 -37.59 -4.06
CA LEU A 489 20.40 -36.72 -3.09
C LEU A 489 19.57 -36.67 -1.81
N THR A 490 20.15 -37.16 -0.74
CA THR A 490 19.60 -37.06 0.61
C THR A 490 20.34 -35.98 1.36
N VAL A 491 19.63 -35.11 2.03
CA VAL A 491 20.17 -34.00 2.82
C VAL A 491 19.80 -34.21 4.28
N THR A 492 20.77 -34.10 5.17
CA THR A 492 20.53 -34.02 6.61
C THR A 492 20.76 -32.62 7.12
N LEU A 493 19.87 -32.15 7.97
CA LEU A 493 19.86 -30.80 8.53
C LEU A 493 19.84 -30.92 10.04
N ALA A 494 20.92 -30.53 10.70
CA ALA A 494 20.94 -30.51 12.15
C ALA A 494 19.84 -29.57 12.68
N ASP A 495 19.12 -30.01 13.68
CA ASP A 495 18.05 -29.27 14.36
C ASP A 495 16.75 -28.97 13.54
N ALA A 496 16.67 -29.38 12.27
CA ALA A 496 15.48 -29.18 11.42
C ALA A 496 14.55 -30.41 11.41
N LYS A 497 14.11 -30.86 12.57
CA LYS A 497 13.24 -32.05 12.72
C LYS A 497 11.79 -31.70 12.54
N ASN A 498 11.09 -32.39 11.62
CA ASN A 498 9.70 -32.11 11.26
C ASN A 498 9.47 -30.66 10.82
N CYS A 499 10.47 -30.03 10.21
CA CYS A 499 10.44 -28.65 9.77
C CYS A 499 10.12 -28.55 8.29
N ALA A 500 9.51 -27.45 7.92
CA ALA A 500 9.24 -27.08 6.54
C ALA A 500 10.47 -26.32 5.99
N VAL A 501 11.23 -26.95 5.08
CA VAL A 501 12.48 -26.41 4.53
C VAL A 501 12.31 -26.17 3.03
N ALA A 502 12.75 -25.00 2.56
CA ALA A 502 12.84 -24.71 1.14
C ALA A 502 14.28 -24.94 0.64
N PHE A 503 14.39 -25.46 -0.59
CA PHE A 503 15.66 -25.76 -1.22
C PHE A 503 15.78 -25.08 -2.59
N THR A 504 16.88 -24.38 -2.80
CA THR A 504 17.25 -23.71 -4.06
C THR A 504 18.63 -24.17 -4.52
N VAL A 505 18.82 -24.36 -5.82
CA VAL A 505 20.11 -24.79 -6.39
C VAL A 505 20.69 -23.72 -7.29
N TYR A 506 21.97 -23.44 -7.10
CA TYR A 506 22.76 -22.51 -7.92
C TYR A 506 23.90 -23.27 -8.63
N ASP A 507 24.28 -22.83 -9.84
CA ASP A 507 25.47 -23.34 -10.51
C ASP A 507 26.77 -22.74 -9.95
N ALA A 508 27.90 -23.20 -10.46
CA ALA A 508 29.22 -22.72 -10.02
C ALA A 508 29.51 -21.23 -10.27
N ALA A 509 28.67 -20.57 -11.10
CA ALA A 509 28.72 -19.13 -11.35
C ALA A 509 27.70 -18.35 -10.48
N GLY A 510 27.03 -19.02 -9.53
CA GLY A 510 26.01 -18.41 -8.68
C GLY A 510 24.66 -18.16 -9.36
N ARG A 511 24.44 -18.70 -10.57
CA ARG A 511 23.15 -18.53 -11.27
C ARG A 511 22.15 -19.55 -10.76
N HIS A 512 20.93 -19.10 -10.51
CA HIS A 512 19.80 -19.95 -10.13
C HIS A 512 19.54 -21.04 -11.19
N CYS A 513 19.41 -22.28 -10.76
CA CYS A 513 19.19 -23.43 -11.63
C CYS A 513 17.85 -24.11 -11.42
N ALA A 514 17.42 -24.27 -10.19
CA ALA A 514 16.17 -24.94 -9.86
C ALA A 514 15.77 -24.68 -8.40
N ASP A 515 14.44 -24.70 -8.18
CA ASP A 515 13.85 -24.78 -6.86
C ASP A 515 13.14 -26.11 -6.68
N MET A 516 13.08 -26.59 -5.45
CA MET A 516 12.16 -27.65 -5.11
C MET A 516 10.75 -27.10 -5.18
N ALA A 517 9.87 -27.76 -5.91
CA ALA A 517 8.47 -27.35 -6.00
C ALA A 517 7.79 -27.53 -4.64
N GLY A 518 7.61 -26.44 -3.91
CA GLY A 518 7.03 -26.43 -2.57
C GLY A 518 8.05 -26.66 -1.45
N ILE A 519 7.55 -26.62 -0.24
CA ILE A 519 8.33 -26.80 0.99
C ILE A 519 8.47 -28.32 1.25
N VAL A 520 9.66 -28.77 1.53
CA VAL A 520 9.93 -30.16 1.90
C VAL A 520 9.85 -30.31 3.41
N LEU A 521 8.98 -31.19 3.87
CA LEU A 521 8.99 -31.57 5.30
C LEU A 521 10.14 -32.54 5.56
N THR A 522 11.01 -32.16 6.47
CA THR A 522 12.03 -33.07 7.00
C THR A 522 11.38 -34.11 7.92
N ASP A 523 11.99 -35.27 8.03
CA ASP A 523 11.52 -36.29 8.98
C ASP A 523 11.91 -35.97 10.43
N GLY A 524 11.54 -36.83 11.39
CA GLY A 524 11.88 -36.68 12.80
C GLY A 524 13.40 -36.72 13.12
N HIS A 525 14.24 -36.90 12.11
CA HIS A 525 15.70 -36.88 12.19
C HIS A 525 16.32 -35.70 11.41
N GLY A 526 15.52 -34.83 10.80
CA GLY A 526 15.98 -33.72 9.98
C GLY A 526 16.45 -34.14 8.59
N VAL A 527 15.89 -35.17 8.00
CA VAL A 527 16.28 -35.70 6.68
C VAL A 527 15.28 -35.24 5.60
N ALA A 528 15.80 -34.77 4.48
CA ALA A 528 15.07 -34.43 3.27
C ALA A 528 15.58 -35.21 2.06
N PHE A 529 14.66 -35.62 1.17
CA PHE A 529 14.99 -36.32 -0.08
C PHE A 529 14.78 -35.38 -1.27
N LEU A 530 15.84 -35.09 -2.03
CA LEU A 530 15.84 -34.13 -3.13
C LEU A 530 15.98 -34.78 -4.51
N ASP A 531 15.59 -36.04 -4.65
CA ASP A 531 15.75 -36.80 -5.89
C ASP A 531 15.12 -36.13 -7.10
N GLU A 532 13.90 -35.59 -6.95
CA GLU A 532 13.17 -34.92 -8.04
C GLU A 532 13.83 -33.60 -8.47
N LEU A 533 14.47 -32.90 -7.53
CA LEU A 533 15.22 -31.69 -7.81
C LEU A 533 16.50 -32.03 -8.61
N VAL A 534 17.26 -33.00 -8.14
CA VAL A 534 18.56 -33.38 -8.74
C VAL A 534 18.38 -34.02 -10.11
N LYS A 535 17.35 -34.82 -10.37
CA LYS A 535 17.07 -35.41 -11.69
C LYS A 535 16.98 -34.37 -12.82
N ARG A 536 16.54 -33.16 -12.51
CA ARG A 536 16.38 -32.05 -13.49
C ARG A 536 17.70 -31.35 -13.83
N LEU A 537 18.75 -31.54 -13.03
CA LEU A 537 20.01 -30.86 -13.20
C LEU A 537 20.92 -31.59 -14.21
N PRO A 538 21.61 -30.87 -15.11
CA PRO A 538 22.73 -31.41 -15.88
C PRO A 538 23.88 -31.91 -14.96
N ALA A 539 24.83 -32.67 -15.52
CA ALA A 539 26.03 -32.97 -14.78
C ALA A 539 26.85 -31.70 -14.56
N GLY A 540 27.29 -31.44 -13.34
CA GLY A 540 28.01 -30.21 -12.96
C GLY A 540 28.25 -30.08 -11.47
N HIS A 541 28.87 -28.97 -11.09
CA HIS A 541 29.04 -28.58 -9.67
C HIS A 541 27.95 -27.55 -9.31
N TYR A 542 27.35 -27.74 -8.14
CA TYR A 542 26.21 -26.94 -7.69
C TYR A 542 26.36 -26.55 -6.22
N THR A 543 25.74 -25.44 -5.85
CA THR A 543 25.51 -25.06 -4.45
C THR A 543 24.02 -25.26 -4.14
N LEU A 544 23.74 -26.05 -3.13
CA LEU A 544 22.42 -26.21 -2.55
C LEU A 544 22.25 -25.20 -1.42
N HIS A 545 21.23 -24.40 -1.48
CA HIS A 545 20.79 -23.52 -0.40
C HIS A 545 19.54 -24.13 0.22
N ALA A 546 19.59 -24.35 1.53
CA ALA A 546 18.44 -24.74 2.33
C ALA A 546 18.08 -23.60 3.28
N HIS A 547 16.80 -23.28 3.38
CA HIS A 547 16.36 -22.31 4.38
C HIS A 547 15.05 -22.76 5.04
N TRP A 548 14.94 -22.55 6.34
CA TRP A 548 13.71 -22.70 7.09
C TRP A 548 13.66 -21.68 8.23
N GLU A 549 12.51 -21.11 8.48
CA GLU A 549 12.36 -20.00 9.43
C GLU A 549 13.34 -18.87 9.10
N LEU A 550 14.24 -18.52 10.03
CA LEU A 550 15.27 -17.50 9.87
C LEU A 550 16.67 -18.10 9.71
N ARG A 551 16.79 -19.39 9.36
CA ARG A 551 18.06 -20.11 9.24
C ARG A 551 18.36 -20.43 7.80
N ASN A 552 19.64 -20.29 7.44
CA ASN A 552 20.16 -20.62 6.12
C ASN A 552 21.35 -21.56 6.23
N SER A 553 21.51 -22.43 5.26
CA SER A 553 22.72 -23.22 5.09
C SER A 553 23.02 -23.46 3.62
N PHE A 554 24.30 -23.50 3.28
CA PHE A 554 24.79 -23.73 1.93
C PHE A 554 25.67 -24.96 1.90
N LEU A 555 25.53 -25.80 0.90
CA LEU A 555 26.31 -26.98 0.68
C LEU A 555 26.68 -27.16 -0.79
N SER A 556 27.94 -27.44 -1.10
CA SER A 556 28.34 -27.78 -2.47
C SER A 556 28.19 -29.27 -2.74
N PHE A 557 27.63 -29.62 -3.89
CA PHE A 557 27.54 -31.01 -4.35
C PHE A 557 27.87 -31.13 -5.85
N THR A 558 28.18 -32.33 -6.28
CA THR A 558 28.51 -32.64 -7.68
C THR A 558 27.51 -33.63 -8.25
N LYS A 559 26.81 -33.24 -9.34
CA LYS A 559 25.99 -34.13 -10.16
C LYS A 559 26.84 -34.79 -11.23
N ILE A 560 26.87 -36.11 -11.27
CA ILE A 560 27.57 -36.89 -12.32
C ILE A 560 26.54 -37.48 -13.31
N LYS A 561 26.96 -37.75 -14.53
CA LYS A 561 26.15 -38.52 -15.49
C LYS A 561 25.99 -39.95 -14.99
N GLN A 562 24.84 -40.54 -15.22
CA GLN A 562 24.73 -41.99 -15.13
C GLN A 562 25.68 -42.64 -16.14
N PRO A 563 26.39 -43.70 -15.77
CA PRO A 563 27.30 -44.42 -16.69
C PRO A 563 26.55 -45.04 -17.88
#